data_5c44eaa3537839e2a164b98d2f219b14
#
_entry.id   5c44eaa3537839e2a164b98d2f219b14
#
_cell.length_a   1.000
_cell.length_b   1.000
_cell.length_c   1.000
_cell.angle_alpha   90.00
_cell.angle_beta   90.00
_cell.angle_gamma   90.00
#
_symmetry.space_group_name_H-M   'P 1'
#
loop_
_entity.id
_entity.type
_entity.pdbx_description
1 polymer ?
#
loop_
_entity_poly.entity_id
_entity_poly.type
_entity_poly.pdbx_seq_one_letter_code
_entity_poly.pdbx_strand_id
1 'polypeptide(L)'
;MSEKRYNGFSEDDLRIIALKKVNFRMSVKIHLGVFIFGCALFFVVNGFTSSYLWFLYPILGWFIGFVEHLTAYLVYARGVYPMAKRGVIFHIVTFITVMLLLFVINFLTNIIVFWVIFPAFFWSIALGIHVVVYLVYYRGSTVDFSGFKSKKERAIDRELEKMQRKFKK
;
A
#
# COMPACT_ATOMS: atom_id res chain seq x y z
N MET A 1 17.06 36.71 -12.07
CA MET A 1 15.67 36.24 -12.25
C MET A 1 15.26 35.51 -10.97
N SER A 2 14.26 36.00 -10.23
CA SER A 2 13.80 35.32 -9.00
C SER A 2 13.02 34.07 -9.41
N GLU A 3 13.45 32.94 -8.90
CA GLU A 3 12.77 31.64 -9.10
C GLU A 3 11.35 31.73 -8.53
N LYS A 4 10.32 31.47 -9.36
CA LYS A 4 8.93 31.43 -8.92
C LYS A 4 8.75 30.25 -7.97
N ARG A 5 8.42 30.50 -6.71
CA ARG A 5 8.09 29.45 -5.71
C ARG A 5 6.58 29.36 -5.48
N TYR A 6 6.06 28.16 -5.52
CA TYR A 6 4.66 27.83 -5.26
C TYR A 6 4.54 27.11 -3.92
N ASN A 7 4.11 27.79 -2.87
CA ASN A 7 4.03 27.21 -1.51
C ASN A 7 5.33 26.54 -1.03
N GLY A 8 6.50 27.15 -1.33
CA GLY A 8 7.81 26.62 -0.97
C GLY A 8 8.44 25.66 -1.96
N PHE A 9 7.72 25.21 -2.99
CA PHE A 9 8.25 24.35 -4.06
C PHE A 9 8.73 25.18 -5.26
N SER A 10 9.86 24.78 -5.85
CA SER A 10 10.29 25.29 -7.14
C SER A 10 9.42 24.72 -8.28
N GLU A 11 9.50 25.32 -9.46
CA GLU A 11 8.81 24.79 -10.65
C GLU A 11 9.33 23.38 -11.01
N ASP A 12 10.62 23.13 -10.84
CA ASP A 12 11.23 21.82 -11.08
C ASP A 12 10.73 20.76 -10.08
N ASP A 13 10.57 21.11 -8.80
CA ASP A 13 9.99 20.21 -7.80
C ASP A 13 8.56 19.80 -8.17
N LEU A 14 7.75 20.79 -8.60
CA LEU A 14 6.36 20.52 -9.03
C LEU A 14 6.33 19.66 -10.28
N ARG A 15 7.27 19.84 -11.22
CA ARG A 15 7.40 19.03 -12.43
C ARG A 15 7.75 17.58 -12.10
N ILE A 16 8.68 17.36 -11.17
CA ILE A 16 9.04 16.02 -10.69
C ILE A 16 7.83 15.32 -10.05
N ILE A 17 7.07 16.03 -9.21
CA ILE A 17 5.86 15.50 -8.57
C ILE A 17 4.81 15.15 -9.63
N ALA A 18 4.58 16.05 -10.59
CA ALA A 18 3.64 15.83 -11.68
C ALA A 18 4.03 14.63 -12.55
N LEU A 19 5.31 14.51 -12.91
CA LEU A 19 5.87 13.39 -13.68
C LEU A 19 5.61 12.06 -12.97
N LYS A 20 5.94 11.96 -11.69
CA LYS A 20 5.67 10.74 -10.90
C LYS A 20 4.19 10.38 -10.87
N LYS A 21 3.31 11.38 -10.69
CA LYS A 21 1.86 11.16 -10.68
C LYS A 21 1.34 10.66 -12.02
N VAL A 22 1.85 11.22 -13.12
CA VAL A 22 1.50 10.76 -14.49
C VAL A 22 1.99 9.34 -14.72
N ASN A 23 3.24 9.03 -14.36
CA ASN A 23 3.81 7.68 -14.53
C ASN A 23 3.02 6.63 -13.75
N PHE A 24 2.66 6.88 -12.48
CA PHE A 24 1.82 5.97 -11.71
C PHE A 24 0.45 5.74 -12.37
N ARG A 25 -0.19 6.81 -12.85
CA ARG A 25 -1.48 6.70 -13.55
C ARG A 25 -1.37 5.91 -14.85
N MET A 26 -0.30 6.11 -15.62
CA MET A 26 -0.05 5.33 -16.84
C MET A 26 0.21 3.86 -16.52
N SER A 27 1.04 3.58 -15.51
CA SER A 27 1.30 2.21 -15.05
C SER A 27 0.01 1.47 -14.69
N VAL A 28 -0.90 2.11 -13.93
CA VAL A 28 -2.20 1.52 -13.59
C VAL A 28 -3.04 1.23 -14.82
N LYS A 29 -3.08 2.15 -15.81
CA LYS A 29 -3.87 1.96 -17.04
C LYS A 29 -3.34 0.81 -17.89
N ILE A 30 -2.01 0.74 -18.05
CA ILE A 30 -1.35 -0.34 -18.81
C ILE A 30 -1.60 -1.67 -18.10
N HIS A 31 -1.41 -1.71 -16.78
CA HIS A 31 -1.63 -2.93 -15.99
C HIS A 31 -3.08 -3.41 -16.06
N LEU A 32 -4.04 -2.47 -16.00
CA LEU A 32 -5.46 -2.79 -16.18
C LEU A 32 -5.75 -3.42 -17.54
N GLY A 33 -5.21 -2.83 -18.62
CA GLY A 33 -5.38 -3.38 -19.99
C GLY A 33 -4.83 -4.78 -20.13
N VAL A 34 -3.60 -5.00 -19.64
CA VAL A 34 -2.93 -6.32 -19.65
C VAL A 34 -3.68 -7.31 -18.75
N PHE A 35 -4.18 -6.87 -17.59
CA PHE A 35 -4.97 -7.69 -16.68
C PHE A 35 -6.29 -8.15 -17.33
N ILE A 36 -7.04 -7.25 -17.97
CA ILE A 36 -8.30 -7.62 -18.66
C ILE A 36 -8.04 -8.62 -19.76
N PHE A 37 -6.99 -8.38 -20.57
CA PHE A 37 -6.60 -9.32 -21.64
C PHE A 37 -6.22 -10.69 -21.08
N GLY A 38 -5.41 -10.74 -20.01
CA GLY A 38 -5.03 -11.98 -19.33
C GLY A 38 -6.22 -12.72 -18.73
N CYS A 39 -7.18 -11.99 -18.12
CA CYS A 39 -8.43 -12.60 -17.61
C CYS A 39 -9.22 -13.28 -18.72
N ALA A 40 -9.39 -12.58 -19.86
CA ALA A 40 -10.08 -13.15 -21.02
C ALA A 40 -9.36 -14.40 -21.56
N LEU A 41 -8.03 -14.35 -21.67
CA LEU A 41 -7.22 -15.48 -22.11
C LEU A 41 -7.37 -16.69 -21.17
N PHE A 42 -7.18 -16.51 -19.85
CA PHE A 42 -7.30 -17.60 -18.90
C PHE A 42 -8.71 -18.19 -18.86
N PHE A 43 -9.73 -17.35 -18.96
CA PHE A 43 -11.13 -17.80 -19.03
C PHE A 43 -11.36 -18.69 -20.26
N VAL A 44 -10.91 -18.26 -21.44
CA VAL A 44 -11.06 -19.02 -22.68
C VAL A 44 -10.28 -20.34 -22.61
N VAL A 45 -9.02 -20.30 -22.16
CA VAL A 45 -8.18 -21.52 -22.04
C VAL A 45 -8.82 -22.51 -21.04
N ASN A 46 -9.34 -22.02 -19.91
CA ASN A 46 -10.04 -22.88 -18.95
C ASN A 46 -11.25 -23.57 -19.60
N GLY A 47 -12.07 -22.83 -20.35
CA GLY A 47 -13.24 -23.39 -21.02
C GLY A 47 -12.94 -24.52 -21.99
N PHE A 48 -11.74 -24.51 -22.63
CA PHE A 48 -11.29 -25.58 -23.51
C PHE A 48 -10.56 -26.73 -22.82
N THR A 49 -10.04 -26.52 -21.61
CA THR A 49 -9.14 -27.50 -20.95
C THR A 49 -9.75 -28.18 -19.74
N SER A 50 -10.73 -27.58 -19.08
CA SER A 50 -11.25 -28.13 -17.82
C SER A 50 -12.62 -27.56 -17.45
N SER A 51 -13.45 -28.38 -16.81
CA SER A 51 -14.64 -27.95 -16.10
C SER A 51 -14.33 -27.35 -14.71
N TYR A 52 -13.13 -27.60 -14.19
CA TYR A 52 -12.66 -27.02 -12.94
C TYR A 52 -12.19 -25.57 -13.17
N LEU A 53 -12.58 -24.66 -12.27
CA LEU A 53 -12.35 -23.22 -12.43
C LEU A 53 -10.92 -22.80 -12.01
N TRP A 54 -9.90 -23.48 -12.57
CA TRP A 54 -8.50 -23.21 -12.21
C TRP A 54 -8.03 -21.81 -12.61
N PHE A 55 -8.68 -21.20 -13.61
CA PHE A 55 -8.33 -19.85 -14.08
C PHE A 55 -8.46 -18.76 -12.99
N LEU A 56 -9.26 -19.02 -11.95
CA LEU A 56 -9.41 -18.09 -10.83
C LEU A 56 -8.11 -17.90 -10.04
N TYR A 57 -7.24 -18.90 -9.98
CA TYR A 57 -5.98 -18.81 -9.23
C TYR A 57 -5.01 -17.78 -9.84
N PRO A 58 -4.63 -17.87 -11.14
CA PRO A 58 -3.76 -16.87 -11.74
C PRO A 58 -4.43 -15.49 -11.83
N ILE A 59 -5.74 -15.41 -12.06
CA ILE A 59 -6.45 -14.13 -12.10
C ILE A 59 -6.42 -13.45 -10.74
N LEU A 60 -6.76 -14.13 -9.66
CA LEU A 60 -6.75 -13.56 -8.32
C LEU A 60 -5.33 -13.24 -7.84
N GLY A 61 -4.35 -14.09 -8.16
CA GLY A 61 -2.94 -13.79 -7.90
C GLY A 61 -2.47 -12.51 -8.61
N TRP A 62 -2.84 -12.35 -9.88
CA TRP A 62 -2.52 -11.14 -10.65
C TRP A 62 -3.31 -9.91 -10.19
N PHE A 63 -4.57 -10.12 -9.74
CA PHE A 63 -5.41 -9.07 -9.16
C PHE A 63 -4.77 -8.40 -7.94
N ILE A 64 -4.06 -9.17 -7.09
CA ILE A 64 -3.31 -8.60 -5.96
C ILE A 64 -2.33 -7.53 -6.47
N GLY A 65 -1.49 -7.87 -7.44
CA GLY A 65 -0.54 -6.93 -8.04
C GLY A 65 -1.21 -5.69 -8.65
N PHE A 66 -2.32 -5.88 -9.37
CA PHE A 66 -3.09 -4.77 -9.94
C PHE A 66 -3.62 -3.82 -8.86
N VAL A 67 -4.22 -4.36 -7.78
CA VAL A 67 -4.76 -3.56 -6.67
C VAL A 67 -3.64 -2.82 -5.94
N GLU A 68 -2.47 -3.42 -5.77
CA GLU A 68 -1.30 -2.76 -5.19
C GLU A 68 -0.80 -1.58 -6.05
N HIS A 69 -0.76 -1.71 -7.37
CA HIS A 69 -0.45 -0.60 -8.27
C HIS A 69 -1.48 0.54 -8.18
N LEU A 70 -2.76 0.19 -8.12
CA LEU A 70 -3.83 1.17 -7.94
C LEU A 70 -3.71 1.87 -6.58
N THR A 71 -3.44 1.13 -5.52
CA THR A 71 -3.24 1.66 -4.17
C THR A 71 -2.04 2.61 -4.13
N ALA A 72 -0.92 2.24 -4.76
CA ALA A 72 0.26 3.09 -4.87
C ALA A 72 -0.08 4.43 -5.56
N TYR A 73 -0.81 4.37 -6.68
CA TYR A 73 -1.26 5.58 -7.38
C TYR A 73 -2.15 6.46 -6.50
N LEU A 74 -3.19 5.87 -5.86
CA LEU A 74 -4.14 6.63 -5.04
C LEU A 74 -3.47 7.26 -3.82
N VAL A 75 -2.61 6.52 -3.13
CA VAL A 75 -1.85 6.99 -1.96
C VAL A 75 -0.90 8.13 -2.34
N TYR A 76 -0.22 8.01 -3.49
CA TYR A 76 0.66 9.06 -3.98
C TYR A 76 -0.12 10.29 -4.49
N ALA A 77 -1.18 10.07 -5.27
CA ALA A 77 -1.99 11.14 -5.85
C ALA A 77 -2.70 12.00 -4.79
N ARG A 78 -3.07 11.39 -3.65
CA ARG A 78 -3.69 12.07 -2.51
C ARG A 78 -2.69 12.65 -1.52
N GLY A 79 -1.39 12.50 -1.77
CA GLY A 79 -0.35 13.00 -0.87
C GLY A 79 -0.42 12.40 0.53
N VAL A 80 -0.78 11.11 0.65
CA VAL A 80 -0.87 10.45 1.96
C VAL A 80 0.48 10.46 2.66
N TYR A 81 0.53 11.06 3.82
CA TYR A 81 1.71 11.21 4.66
C TYR A 81 1.36 10.89 6.13
N PRO A 82 2.24 10.38 6.98
CA PRO A 82 3.62 9.97 6.75
C PRO A 82 3.75 8.60 6.04
N MET A 83 4.98 8.21 5.70
CA MET A 83 5.26 6.90 5.06
C MET A 83 4.70 5.71 5.85
N ALA A 84 4.69 5.79 7.19
CA ALA A 84 4.11 4.77 8.06
C ALA A 84 2.60 4.57 7.80
N LYS A 85 1.85 5.64 7.49
CA LYS A 85 0.44 5.55 7.09
C LYS A 85 0.26 4.81 5.77
N ARG A 86 1.15 5.05 4.81
CA ARG A 86 1.16 4.30 3.53
C ARG A 86 1.38 2.82 3.78
N GLY A 87 2.36 2.46 4.62
CA GLY A 87 2.64 1.07 4.99
C GLY A 87 1.42 0.34 5.57
N VAL A 88 0.68 0.98 6.47
CA VAL A 88 -0.57 0.42 7.02
C VAL A 88 -1.62 0.22 5.92
N ILE A 89 -1.81 1.19 5.03
CA ILE A 89 -2.78 1.07 3.92
C ILE A 89 -2.42 -0.10 3.01
N PHE A 90 -1.16 -0.21 2.59
CA PHE A 90 -0.69 -1.33 1.77
C PHE A 90 -0.90 -2.67 2.49
N HIS A 91 -0.55 -2.76 3.77
CA HIS A 91 -0.72 -4.00 4.53
C HIS A 91 -2.19 -4.43 4.64
N ILE A 92 -3.12 -3.48 4.84
CA ILE A 92 -4.57 -3.77 4.84
C ILE A 92 -5.03 -4.26 3.46
N VAL A 93 -4.62 -3.58 2.40
CA VAL A 93 -5.02 -3.94 1.02
C VAL A 93 -4.47 -5.32 0.64
N THR A 94 -3.18 -5.58 0.91
CA THR A 94 -2.55 -6.89 0.69
C THR A 94 -3.28 -7.98 1.49
N PHE A 95 -3.57 -7.72 2.77
CA PHE A 95 -4.32 -8.68 3.60
C PHE A 95 -5.66 -9.05 2.97
N ILE A 96 -6.47 -8.06 2.59
CA ILE A 96 -7.79 -8.30 1.99
C ILE A 96 -7.68 -9.08 0.69
N THR A 97 -6.78 -8.70 -0.21
CA THR A 97 -6.66 -9.30 -1.53
C THR A 97 -6.08 -10.71 -1.49
N VAL A 98 -5.10 -10.96 -0.62
CA VAL A 98 -4.54 -12.31 -0.41
C VAL A 98 -5.56 -13.21 0.30
N MET A 99 -6.28 -12.70 1.31
CA MET A 99 -7.33 -13.49 1.97
C MET A 99 -8.44 -13.88 0.99
N LEU A 100 -8.81 -13.00 0.05
CA LEU A 100 -9.76 -13.33 -1.01
C LEU A 100 -9.24 -14.50 -1.87
N LEU A 101 -7.98 -14.46 -2.29
CA LEU A 101 -7.36 -15.57 -3.04
C LEU A 101 -7.39 -16.88 -2.23
N LEU A 102 -6.92 -16.84 -0.98
CA LEU A 102 -6.88 -18.04 -0.12
C LEU A 102 -8.28 -18.59 0.18
N PHE A 103 -9.27 -17.71 0.36
CA PHE A 103 -10.67 -18.12 0.52
C PHE A 103 -11.18 -18.86 -0.72
N VAL A 104 -10.92 -18.33 -1.92
CA VAL A 104 -11.33 -19.00 -3.16
C VAL A 104 -10.61 -20.35 -3.34
N ILE A 105 -9.31 -20.39 -3.03
CA ILE A 105 -8.56 -21.67 -3.04
C ILE A 105 -9.19 -22.67 -2.07
N ASN A 106 -9.46 -22.27 -0.83
CA ASN A 106 -10.08 -23.14 0.16
C ASN A 106 -11.45 -23.65 -0.31
N PHE A 107 -12.28 -22.74 -0.83
CA PHE A 107 -13.63 -23.07 -1.30
C PHE A 107 -13.60 -24.06 -2.47
N LEU A 108 -12.70 -23.89 -3.42
CA LEU A 108 -12.59 -24.74 -4.61
C LEU A 108 -11.89 -26.08 -4.35
N THR A 109 -11.02 -26.16 -3.34
CA THR A 109 -10.23 -27.38 -3.06
C THR A 109 -10.80 -28.20 -1.92
N ASN A 110 -11.29 -27.57 -0.87
CA ASN A 110 -11.81 -28.28 0.30
C ASN A 110 -12.80 -27.41 1.09
N ILE A 111 -14.08 -27.58 0.83
CA ILE A 111 -15.14 -26.85 1.52
C ILE A 111 -15.38 -27.34 2.95
N ILE A 112 -14.99 -28.59 3.27
CA ILE A 112 -15.23 -29.20 4.58
C ILE A 112 -14.24 -28.67 5.61
N VAL A 113 -12.95 -28.55 5.24
CA VAL A 113 -11.90 -28.04 6.10
C VAL A 113 -11.64 -26.57 5.77
N PHE A 114 -12.10 -25.70 6.65
CA PHE A 114 -11.97 -24.25 6.46
C PHE A 114 -10.60 -23.75 6.94
N TRP A 115 -9.52 -24.22 6.27
CA TRP A 115 -8.14 -23.97 6.68
C TRP A 115 -7.72 -22.50 6.55
N VAL A 116 -8.41 -21.71 5.71
CA VAL A 116 -8.14 -20.29 5.50
C VAL A 116 -8.23 -19.46 6.80
N ILE A 117 -8.94 -19.98 7.81
CA ILE A 117 -9.05 -19.30 9.12
C ILE A 117 -7.69 -19.17 9.83
N PHE A 118 -6.76 -20.11 9.63
CA PHE A 118 -5.46 -20.05 10.27
C PHE A 118 -4.61 -18.87 9.76
N PRO A 119 -4.32 -18.72 8.45
CA PRO A 119 -3.61 -17.54 7.98
C PRO A 119 -4.39 -16.25 8.24
N ALA A 120 -5.73 -16.25 8.17
CA ALA A 120 -6.53 -15.08 8.50
C ALA A 120 -6.32 -14.64 9.95
N PHE A 121 -6.35 -15.56 10.91
CA PHE A 121 -6.15 -15.28 12.32
C PHE A 121 -4.76 -14.72 12.62
N PHE A 122 -3.72 -15.45 12.24
CA PHE A 122 -2.35 -15.03 12.54
C PHE A 122 -1.95 -13.72 11.84
N TRP A 123 -2.38 -13.54 10.59
CA TRP A 123 -2.10 -12.30 9.87
C TRP A 123 -2.90 -11.11 10.42
N SER A 124 -4.13 -11.32 10.89
CA SER A 124 -4.91 -10.27 11.56
C SER A 124 -4.23 -9.77 12.83
N ILE A 125 -3.57 -10.63 13.60
CA ILE A 125 -2.76 -10.23 14.78
C ILE A 125 -1.60 -9.35 14.33
N ALA A 126 -0.83 -9.78 13.33
CA ALA A 126 0.29 -8.99 12.79
C ALA A 126 -0.16 -7.64 12.26
N LEU A 127 -1.28 -7.59 11.53
CA LEU A 127 -1.89 -6.36 11.04
C LEU A 127 -2.34 -5.45 12.19
N GLY A 128 -2.98 -6.03 13.23
CA GLY A 128 -3.38 -5.30 14.43
C GLY A 128 -2.18 -4.65 15.13
N ILE A 129 -1.09 -5.39 15.31
CA ILE A 129 0.17 -4.85 15.87
C ILE A 129 0.68 -3.69 15.01
N HIS A 130 0.70 -3.84 13.67
CA HIS A 130 1.15 -2.78 12.76
C HIS A 130 0.31 -1.51 12.88
N VAL A 131 -1.04 -1.64 12.96
CA VAL A 131 -1.96 -0.53 13.17
C VAL A 131 -1.72 0.14 14.53
N VAL A 132 -1.59 -0.63 15.61
CA VAL A 132 -1.33 -0.10 16.96
C VAL A 132 0.00 0.67 16.98
N VAL A 133 1.07 0.11 16.42
CA VAL A 133 2.37 0.79 16.33
C VAL A 133 2.23 2.11 15.55
N TYR A 134 1.51 2.10 14.43
CA TYR A 134 1.23 3.33 13.69
C TYR A 134 0.49 4.38 14.55
N LEU A 135 -0.58 3.98 15.21
CA LEU A 135 -1.39 4.89 16.03
C LEU A 135 -0.62 5.47 17.23
N VAL A 136 0.22 4.65 17.86
CA VAL A 136 0.99 5.06 19.05
C VAL A 136 2.17 5.96 18.69
N TYR A 137 2.93 5.61 17.66
CA TYR A 137 4.22 6.27 17.37
C TYR A 137 4.15 7.30 16.24
N TYR A 138 3.27 7.12 15.26
CA TYR A 138 3.27 7.92 14.03
C TYR A 138 2.03 8.81 13.85
N ARG A 139 0.95 8.56 14.58
CA ARG A 139 -0.24 9.43 14.56
C ARG A 139 0.14 10.82 15.10
N GLY A 140 -0.08 11.85 14.28
CA GLY A 140 0.35 13.24 14.58
C GLY A 140 1.66 13.65 13.91
N SER A 141 2.32 12.74 13.15
CA SER A 141 3.47 13.05 12.29
C SER A 141 3.06 13.63 10.91
N THR A 142 1.84 14.13 10.79
CA THR A 142 1.46 15.02 9.70
C THR A 142 2.04 16.40 10.01
N VAL A 143 2.51 17.10 8.99
CA VAL A 143 2.79 18.53 9.05
C VAL A 143 1.44 19.22 9.33
N ASP A 144 1.01 19.14 10.57
CA ASP A 144 -0.20 19.79 11.00
C ASP A 144 0.22 21.14 11.57
N PHE A 145 -0.35 22.22 11.02
CA PHE A 145 -0.16 23.58 11.50
C PHE A 145 -0.57 23.76 12.97
N SER A 146 -1.14 22.73 13.60
CA SER A 146 -1.55 22.70 15.02
C SER A 146 -0.39 22.53 16.01
N GLY A 147 0.85 22.32 15.57
CA GLY A 147 2.01 22.16 16.45
C GLY A 147 2.06 20.84 17.25
N PHE A 148 1.17 19.91 16.98
CA PHE A 148 1.13 18.62 17.68
C PHE A 148 2.21 17.66 17.15
N LYS A 149 3.28 17.49 17.94
CA LYS A 149 4.38 16.57 17.61
C LYS A 149 4.03 15.13 17.99
N SER A 150 4.29 14.18 17.06
CA SER A 150 4.15 12.75 17.33
C SER A 150 5.09 12.29 18.46
N LYS A 151 4.81 11.12 19.07
CA LYS A 151 5.73 10.52 20.05
C LYS A 151 7.13 10.29 19.47
N LYS A 152 7.21 9.91 18.18
CA LYS A 152 8.48 9.73 17.49
C LYS A 152 9.26 11.05 17.35
N GLU A 153 8.61 12.15 16.96
CA GLU A 153 9.25 13.46 16.85
C GLU A 153 9.76 13.97 18.20
N ARG A 154 8.96 13.81 19.25
CA ARG A 154 9.40 14.15 20.63
C ARG A 154 10.60 13.32 21.08
N ALA A 155 10.71 12.06 20.65
CA ALA A 155 11.88 11.24 20.94
C ALA A 155 13.11 11.69 20.14
N ILE A 156 12.94 12.09 18.89
CA ILE A 156 14.01 12.65 18.05
C ILE A 156 14.52 13.97 18.64
N ASP A 157 13.63 14.86 19.03
CA ASP A 157 14.01 16.14 19.64
C ASP A 157 14.86 15.93 20.91
N ARG A 158 14.46 15.00 21.77
CA ARG A 158 15.23 14.64 22.98
C ARG A 158 16.63 14.09 22.68
N GLU A 159 16.76 13.26 21.63
CA GLU A 159 18.08 12.75 21.21
C GLU A 159 18.94 13.85 20.58
N LEU A 160 18.34 14.74 19.78
CA LEU A 160 19.04 15.90 19.24
C LEU A 160 19.59 16.80 20.35
N GLU A 161 18.77 17.10 21.36
CA GLU A 161 19.24 17.90 22.53
C GLU A 161 20.41 17.22 23.26
N LYS A 162 20.36 15.90 23.46
CA LYS A 162 21.46 15.15 24.08
C LYS A 162 22.75 15.23 23.27
N MET A 163 22.66 15.08 21.92
CA MET A 163 23.80 15.21 21.03
C MET A 163 24.37 16.62 21.07
N GLN A 164 23.53 17.67 20.99
CA GLN A 164 23.98 19.06 21.04
C GLN A 164 24.68 19.39 22.34
N ARG A 165 24.25 18.85 23.50
CA ARG A 165 24.93 19.04 24.80
C ARG A 165 26.31 18.39 24.83
N LYS A 166 26.50 17.26 24.11
CA LYS A 166 27.83 16.60 24.01
C LYS A 166 28.82 17.40 23.17
N PHE A 167 28.35 18.11 22.15
CA PHE A 167 29.20 18.94 21.28
C PHE A 167 29.51 20.33 21.86
N LYS A 168 28.80 20.76 22.92
CA LYS A 168 29.05 22.04 23.62
C LYS A 168 30.03 21.92 24.80
N LYS A 169 30.51 20.69 25.11
CA LYS A 169 31.58 20.41 26.06
C LYS A 169 32.89 20.20 25.34
#